data_e1df3d87e8ab72d0c20d7044d18150bd
#
_entry.id   e1df3d87e8ab72d0c20d7044d18150bd
#
_cell.length_a   1.000
_cell.length_b   1.000
_cell.length_c   1.000
_cell.angle_alpha   90.00
_cell.angle_beta   90.00
_cell.angle_gamma   90.00
#
_symmetry.space_group_name_H-M   'P 1'
#
loop_
_entity.id
_entity.type
_entity.pdbx_description
1 polymer ?
#
loop_
_entity_poly.entity_id
_entity_poly.type
_entity_poly.pdbx_seq_one_letter_code
_entity_poly.pdbx_strand_id
1 'polypeptide(L)'
;ITWGFVKNSAGEFIEPGLKSFATAASHAAVSLPKGDGDWSRVSIIDNIINNTKAYGAYPITSFSYFIVYKELNVLPNMNEAAARALAEFLWWTVHDGQKYSADLDYVPLPENIVKHNEETIKMISFNGKKLLG
;
A
#
# COMPACT_ATOMS: atom_id res chain seq x y z
N ILE A 1 16.41 16.79 14.77
CA ILE A 1 16.60 15.37 15.13
C ILE A 1 17.52 14.76 14.08
N THR A 2 18.56 14.08 14.52
CA THR A 2 19.48 13.33 13.67
C THR A 2 19.08 11.85 13.70
N TRP A 3 19.16 11.18 12.56
CA TRP A 3 18.93 9.75 12.42
C TRP A 3 20.21 9.04 11.99
N GLY A 4 20.29 7.75 12.29
CA GLY A 4 21.41 6.90 11.91
C GLY A 4 21.06 5.96 10.75
N PHE A 5 22.10 5.45 10.10
CA PHE A 5 21.97 4.37 9.14
C PHE A 5 21.60 3.07 9.85
N VAL A 6 20.73 2.27 9.24
CA VAL A 6 20.33 0.95 9.77
C VAL A 6 20.77 -0.13 8.79
N LYS A 7 21.40 -1.18 9.31
CA LYS A 7 21.88 -2.31 8.50
C LYS A 7 20.69 -3.16 8.06
N ASN A 8 20.56 -3.36 6.74
CA ASN A 8 19.57 -4.26 6.15
C ASN A 8 20.09 -5.71 6.02
N SER A 9 19.24 -6.64 5.62
CA SER A 9 19.61 -8.06 5.47
C SER A 9 20.52 -8.34 4.26
N ALA A 10 20.64 -7.40 3.33
CA ALA A 10 21.63 -7.45 2.26
C ALA A 10 23.04 -7.05 2.74
N GLY A 11 23.18 -6.64 4.01
CA GLY A 11 24.45 -6.25 4.62
C GLY A 11 24.80 -4.78 4.48
N GLU A 12 23.92 -3.97 3.91
CA GLU A 12 24.15 -2.54 3.65
C GLU A 12 23.64 -1.68 4.82
N PHE A 13 24.36 -0.60 5.13
CA PHE A 13 23.90 0.45 6.03
C PHE A 13 23.13 1.49 5.21
N ILE A 14 21.82 1.55 5.43
CA ILE A 14 20.89 2.37 4.65
C ILE A 14 20.43 3.58 5.45
N GLU A 15 20.46 4.75 4.83
CA GLU A 15 19.90 5.98 5.35
C GLU A 15 18.37 5.98 5.17
N PRO A 16 17.60 6.45 6.19
CA PRO A 16 16.17 6.66 6.02
C PRO A 16 15.90 7.80 5.02
N GLY A 17 15.06 7.55 4.03
CA GLY A 17 14.72 8.54 3.02
C GLY A 17 13.74 7.99 1.98
N LEU A 18 13.14 8.90 1.18
CA LEU A 18 12.10 8.56 0.21
C LEU A 18 12.49 7.39 -0.70
N LYS A 19 13.73 7.41 -1.20
CA LYS A 19 14.22 6.36 -2.11
C LYS A 19 14.35 5.00 -1.42
N SER A 20 14.92 4.95 -0.22
CA SER A 20 15.14 3.70 0.50
C SER A 20 13.84 3.09 1.03
N PHE A 21 12.85 3.91 1.39
CA PHE A 21 11.51 3.47 1.74
C PHE A 21 10.74 2.95 0.52
N ALA A 22 10.78 3.67 -0.62
CA ALA A 22 10.16 3.21 -1.87
C ALA A 22 10.77 1.88 -2.35
N THR A 23 12.07 1.72 -2.22
CA THR A 23 12.77 0.46 -2.53
C THR A 23 12.27 -0.67 -1.63
N ALA A 24 12.15 -0.44 -0.31
CA ALA A 24 11.62 -1.41 0.63
C ALA A 24 10.18 -1.82 0.28
N ALA A 25 9.31 -0.84 -0.01
CA ALA A 25 7.94 -1.07 -0.43
C ALA A 25 7.86 -1.92 -1.71
N SER A 26 8.70 -1.65 -2.70
CA SER A 26 8.77 -2.42 -3.95
C SER A 26 9.15 -3.89 -3.72
N HIS A 27 10.09 -4.16 -2.81
CA HIS A 27 10.45 -5.53 -2.42
C HIS A 27 9.31 -6.25 -1.70
N ALA A 28 8.58 -5.54 -0.82
CA ALA A 28 7.45 -6.09 -0.09
C ALA A 28 6.27 -6.47 -1.02
N ALA A 29 6.06 -5.73 -2.10
CA ALA A 29 4.96 -5.93 -3.05
C ALA A 29 4.92 -7.31 -3.68
N VAL A 30 6.07 -7.96 -3.83
CA VAL A 30 6.19 -9.27 -4.51
C VAL A 30 5.42 -10.39 -3.79
N SER A 31 5.19 -10.24 -2.49
CA SER A 31 4.57 -11.27 -1.64
C SER A 31 3.17 -10.90 -1.14
N LEU A 32 2.60 -9.77 -1.59
CA LEU A 32 1.26 -9.38 -1.16
C LEU A 32 0.19 -10.26 -1.80
N PRO A 33 -0.79 -10.77 -1.02
CA PRO A 33 -1.95 -11.45 -1.56
C PRO A 33 -2.86 -10.45 -2.28
N LYS A 34 -3.79 -10.95 -3.09
CA LYS A 34 -4.86 -10.10 -3.66
C LYS A 34 -5.63 -9.39 -2.55
N GLY A 35 -6.25 -8.25 -2.84
CA GLY A 35 -6.92 -7.43 -1.85
C GLY A 35 -8.01 -8.16 -1.04
N ASP A 36 -8.69 -9.15 -1.65
CA ASP A 36 -9.67 -10.01 -1.00
C ASP A 36 -9.10 -11.37 -0.54
N GLY A 37 -7.79 -11.53 -0.56
CA GLY A 37 -7.09 -12.73 -0.11
C GLY A 37 -6.89 -12.79 1.40
N ASP A 38 -6.19 -13.81 1.87
CA ASP A 38 -5.84 -13.97 3.28
C ASP A 38 -4.62 -13.12 3.64
N TRP A 39 -4.87 -12.04 4.39
CA TRP A 39 -3.84 -11.13 4.88
C TRP A 39 -3.37 -11.44 6.32
N SER A 40 -3.94 -12.46 6.98
CA SER A 40 -3.66 -12.77 8.39
C SER A 40 -2.19 -13.10 8.69
N ARG A 41 -1.45 -13.52 7.67
CA ARG A 41 -0.02 -13.88 7.76
C ARG A 41 0.91 -12.95 7.01
N VAL A 42 0.40 -11.80 6.54
CA VAL A 42 1.23 -10.84 5.82
C VAL A 42 2.03 -10.02 6.82
N SER A 43 3.33 -10.18 6.79
CA SER A 43 4.28 -9.33 7.49
C SER A 43 5.19 -8.65 6.49
N ILE A 44 4.94 -7.37 6.23
CA ILE A 44 5.78 -6.59 5.33
C ILE A 44 7.18 -6.41 5.92
N ILE A 45 7.25 -6.22 7.23
CA ILE A 45 8.52 -6.09 7.95
C ILE A 45 9.36 -7.35 7.77
N ASP A 46 8.76 -8.54 7.93
CA ASP A 46 9.49 -9.80 7.75
C ASP A 46 9.97 -9.99 6.31
N ASN A 47 9.15 -9.60 5.32
CA ASN A 47 9.52 -9.66 3.92
C ASN A 47 10.69 -8.74 3.56
N ILE A 48 10.87 -7.64 4.27
CA ILE A 48 12.00 -6.72 4.09
C ILE A 48 13.19 -7.17 4.95
N ILE A 49 12.97 -7.44 6.24
CA ILE A 49 14.02 -7.81 7.20
C ILE A 49 14.67 -9.16 6.83
N ASN A 50 13.88 -10.14 6.39
CA ASN A 50 14.39 -11.47 6.05
C ASN A 50 14.84 -11.60 4.58
N ASN A 51 14.71 -10.53 3.78
CA ASN A 51 15.08 -10.56 2.37
C ASN A 51 16.53 -10.14 2.17
N THR A 52 17.44 -11.10 2.04
CA THR A 52 18.87 -10.87 1.78
C THR A 52 19.17 -10.25 0.40
N LYS A 53 18.16 -10.10 -0.46
CA LYS A 53 18.25 -9.44 -1.77
C LYS A 53 17.61 -8.06 -1.79
N ALA A 54 17.16 -7.54 -0.64
CA ALA A 54 16.54 -6.22 -0.53
C ALA A 54 17.60 -5.10 -0.52
N TYR A 55 18.41 -5.04 -1.57
CA TYR A 55 19.44 -4.01 -1.74
C TYR A 55 18.81 -2.61 -1.77
N GLY A 56 19.42 -1.67 -1.06
CA GLY A 56 18.95 -0.29 -0.95
C GLY A 56 17.68 -0.10 -0.12
N ALA A 57 17.09 -1.16 0.42
CA ALA A 57 15.86 -1.09 1.22
C ALA A 57 16.15 -0.69 2.67
N TYR A 58 15.39 0.30 3.19
CA TYR A 58 15.42 0.64 4.61
C TYR A 58 14.59 -0.38 5.39
N PRO A 59 15.17 -1.06 6.40
CA PRO A 59 14.52 -2.24 7.00
C PRO A 59 13.32 -1.89 7.89
N ILE A 60 13.23 -0.66 8.40
CA ILE A 60 12.11 -0.22 9.25
C ILE A 60 11.12 0.55 8.38
N THR A 61 10.42 -0.17 7.50
CA THR A 61 9.41 0.38 6.58
C THR A 61 8.11 -0.39 6.71
N SER A 62 6.97 0.31 6.72
CA SER A 62 5.64 -0.29 6.75
C SER A 62 4.67 0.48 5.86
N PHE A 63 3.52 -0.12 5.54
CA PHE A 63 2.42 0.55 4.87
C PHE A 63 1.37 1.03 5.87
N SER A 64 0.66 2.10 5.51
CA SER A 64 -0.65 2.41 6.07
C SER A 64 -1.74 1.74 5.23
N TYR A 65 -2.80 1.23 5.85
CA TYR A 65 -3.83 0.45 5.18
C TYR A 65 -5.19 1.09 5.33
N PHE A 66 -5.96 1.08 4.23
CA PHE A 66 -7.42 1.24 4.28
C PHE A 66 -8.06 -0.15 4.27
N ILE A 67 -8.95 -0.39 5.24
CA ILE A 67 -9.75 -1.62 5.28
C ILE A 67 -11.18 -1.24 4.91
N VAL A 68 -11.66 -1.80 3.81
CA VAL A 68 -13.01 -1.53 3.29
C VAL A 68 -13.72 -2.84 2.95
N TYR A 69 -15.05 -2.83 3.04
CA TYR A 69 -15.85 -3.96 2.57
C TYR A 69 -15.78 -4.06 1.05
N LYS A 70 -15.64 -5.27 0.54
CA LYS A 70 -15.68 -5.53 -0.92
C LYS A 70 -17.05 -5.23 -1.51
N GLU A 71 -18.11 -5.55 -0.76
CA GLU A 71 -19.52 -5.25 -1.09
C GLU A 71 -20.04 -4.18 -0.12
N LEU A 72 -20.25 -2.97 -0.62
CA LEU A 72 -20.54 -1.81 0.23
C LEU A 72 -22.00 -1.69 0.66
N ASN A 73 -22.95 -2.44 0.06
CA ASN A 73 -24.35 -2.43 0.48
C ASN A 73 -24.57 -3.05 1.87
N VAL A 74 -23.57 -3.74 2.43
CA VAL A 74 -23.62 -4.28 3.79
C VAL A 74 -23.49 -3.19 4.87
N LEU A 75 -23.03 -1.99 4.49
CA LEU A 75 -22.89 -0.87 5.41
C LEU A 75 -24.21 -0.15 5.63
N PRO A 76 -24.60 0.13 6.90
CA PRO A 76 -25.80 0.91 7.19
C PRO A 76 -25.78 2.28 6.51
N ASN A 77 -26.89 2.68 5.92
CA ASN A 77 -27.05 3.97 5.23
C ASN A 77 -26.15 4.22 4.02
N MET A 78 -25.43 3.19 3.53
CA MET A 78 -24.69 3.30 2.29
C MET A 78 -25.65 3.29 1.09
N ASN A 79 -25.46 4.21 0.17
CA ASN A 79 -26.14 4.22 -1.12
C ASN A 79 -25.13 4.18 -2.27
N GLU A 80 -25.62 3.96 -3.50
CA GLU A 80 -24.72 3.79 -4.65
C GLU A 80 -23.85 5.01 -4.90
N ALA A 81 -24.36 6.23 -4.70
CA ALA A 81 -23.59 7.46 -4.89
C ALA A 81 -22.45 7.57 -3.88
N ALA A 82 -22.71 7.29 -2.60
CA ALA A 82 -21.69 7.27 -1.55
C ALA A 82 -20.67 6.15 -1.76
N ALA A 83 -21.13 4.97 -2.18
CA ALA A 83 -20.27 3.84 -2.50
C ALA A 83 -19.32 4.16 -3.66
N ARG A 84 -19.83 4.79 -4.72
CA ARG A 84 -19.04 5.25 -5.86
C ARG A 84 -18.03 6.32 -5.44
N ALA A 85 -18.45 7.32 -4.67
CA ALA A 85 -17.55 8.36 -4.17
C ALA A 85 -16.41 7.78 -3.33
N LEU A 86 -16.69 6.76 -2.50
CA LEU A 86 -15.65 6.07 -1.74
C LEU A 86 -14.66 5.35 -2.67
N ALA A 87 -15.13 4.62 -3.68
CA ALA A 87 -14.27 3.93 -4.62
C ALA A 87 -13.41 4.90 -5.44
N GLU A 88 -13.99 6.03 -5.89
CA GLU A 88 -13.28 7.11 -6.59
C GLU A 88 -12.25 7.80 -5.69
N PHE A 89 -12.58 8.03 -4.41
CA PHE A 89 -11.64 8.57 -3.43
C PHE A 89 -10.45 7.63 -3.21
N LEU A 90 -10.69 6.33 -3.04
CA LEU A 90 -9.61 5.34 -2.91
C LEU A 90 -8.74 5.30 -4.17
N TRP A 91 -9.37 5.39 -5.35
CA TRP A 91 -8.63 5.49 -6.61
C TRP A 91 -7.75 6.72 -6.66
N TRP A 92 -8.30 7.87 -6.29
CA TRP A 92 -7.55 9.12 -6.21
C TRP A 92 -6.38 9.02 -5.22
N THR A 93 -6.55 8.37 -4.05
CA THR A 93 -5.48 8.24 -3.04
C THR A 93 -4.27 7.50 -3.55
N VAL A 94 -4.43 6.54 -4.45
CA VAL A 94 -3.31 5.76 -5.03
C VAL A 94 -2.75 6.37 -6.32
N HIS A 95 -3.35 7.44 -6.84
CA HIS A 95 -2.92 8.18 -8.04
C HIS A 95 -2.61 9.65 -7.72
N ASP A 96 -3.51 10.55 -8.05
CA ASP A 96 -3.27 12.01 -7.92
C ASP A 96 -3.01 12.45 -6.48
N GLY A 97 -3.56 11.75 -5.50
CA GLY A 97 -3.32 11.98 -4.08
C GLY A 97 -1.87 11.76 -3.66
N GLN A 98 -1.12 10.92 -4.38
CA GLN A 98 0.27 10.60 -4.05
C GLN A 98 1.21 11.80 -4.11
N LYS A 99 0.88 12.84 -4.87
CA LYS A 99 1.68 14.08 -4.95
C LYS A 99 1.79 14.83 -3.63
N TYR A 100 0.87 14.60 -2.70
CA TYR A 100 0.88 15.24 -1.36
C TYR A 100 1.64 14.42 -0.31
N SER A 101 2.06 13.19 -0.64
CA SER A 101 2.64 12.27 0.35
C SER A 101 3.93 12.82 0.95
N ALA A 102 4.84 13.33 0.12
CA ALA A 102 6.14 13.80 0.58
C ALA A 102 6.04 15.00 1.54
N ASP A 103 5.08 15.91 1.32
CA ASP A 103 4.85 17.06 2.18
C ASP A 103 4.28 16.68 3.56
N LEU A 104 3.74 15.46 3.67
CA LEU A 104 3.18 14.87 4.88
C LEU A 104 4.10 13.81 5.52
N ASP A 105 5.37 13.78 5.15
CA ASP A 105 6.37 12.80 5.60
C ASP A 105 6.02 11.34 5.24
N TYR A 106 5.18 11.14 4.21
CA TYR A 106 4.91 9.83 3.62
C TYR A 106 5.66 9.64 2.30
N VAL A 107 5.89 8.39 1.94
CA VAL A 107 6.53 8.03 0.67
C VAL A 107 5.46 7.69 -0.37
N PRO A 108 5.50 8.29 -1.57
CA PRO A 108 4.63 7.89 -2.66
C PRO A 108 4.77 6.39 -2.96
N LEU A 109 3.65 5.74 -3.26
CA LEU A 109 3.62 4.31 -3.56
C LEU A 109 4.39 4.01 -4.85
N PRO A 110 5.25 2.98 -4.88
CA PRO A 110 5.87 2.53 -6.11
C PRO A 110 4.84 1.91 -7.05
N GLU A 111 5.14 1.92 -8.35
CA GLU A 111 4.19 1.55 -9.42
C GLU A 111 3.59 0.14 -9.24
N ASN A 112 4.38 -0.83 -8.77
CA ASN A 112 3.90 -2.18 -8.53
C ASN A 112 2.85 -2.26 -7.40
N ILE A 113 2.97 -1.40 -6.37
CA ILE A 113 1.95 -1.27 -5.32
C ILE A 113 0.71 -0.52 -5.85
N VAL A 114 0.89 0.53 -6.65
CA VAL A 114 -0.25 1.22 -7.29
C VAL A 114 -1.07 0.23 -8.12
N LYS A 115 -0.46 -0.56 -8.99
CA LYS A 115 -1.14 -1.59 -9.79
C LYS A 115 -1.87 -2.63 -8.94
N HIS A 116 -1.24 -3.09 -7.84
CA HIS A 116 -1.86 -4.00 -6.90
C HIS A 116 -3.13 -3.39 -6.26
N ASN A 117 -3.06 -2.12 -5.86
CA ASN A 117 -4.20 -1.40 -5.30
C ASN A 117 -5.30 -1.14 -6.33
N GLU A 118 -4.96 -0.83 -7.58
CA GLU A 118 -5.94 -0.69 -8.68
C GLU A 118 -6.80 -1.95 -8.84
N GLU A 119 -6.15 -3.12 -8.87
CA GLU A 119 -6.85 -4.40 -8.96
C GLU A 119 -7.78 -4.61 -7.76
N THR A 120 -7.32 -4.25 -6.56
CA THR A 120 -8.09 -4.37 -5.32
C THR A 120 -9.30 -3.42 -5.32
N ILE A 121 -9.10 -2.15 -5.68
CA ILE A 121 -10.17 -1.13 -5.71
C ILE A 121 -11.25 -1.50 -6.74
N LYS A 122 -10.86 -2.05 -7.89
CA LYS A 122 -11.80 -2.55 -8.91
C LYS A 122 -12.64 -3.75 -8.47
N MET A 123 -12.30 -4.40 -7.35
CA MET A 123 -13.15 -5.46 -6.76
C MET A 123 -14.33 -4.90 -5.98
N ILE A 124 -14.30 -3.62 -5.58
CA ILE A 124 -15.34 -3.00 -4.76
C ILE A 124 -16.64 -2.91 -5.56
N SER A 125 -17.73 -3.32 -4.93
CA SER A 125 -19.07 -3.42 -5.54
C SER A 125 -20.15 -2.83 -4.64
N PHE A 126 -21.30 -2.54 -5.26
CA PHE A 126 -22.54 -2.18 -4.59
C PHE A 126 -23.70 -2.91 -5.28
N ASN A 127 -24.47 -3.69 -4.52
CA ASN A 127 -25.49 -4.59 -5.03
C ASN A 127 -24.97 -5.53 -6.15
N GLY A 128 -23.77 -6.07 -5.96
CA GLY A 128 -23.13 -6.98 -6.90
C GLY A 128 -22.57 -6.31 -8.17
N LYS A 129 -22.73 -5.00 -8.35
CA LYS A 129 -22.17 -4.25 -9.48
C LYS A 129 -20.88 -3.58 -9.10
N LYS A 130 -19.84 -3.74 -9.90
CA LYS A 130 -18.57 -3.03 -9.71
C LYS A 130 -18.77 -1.52 -9.88
N LEU A 131 -18.08 -0.75 -9.06
CA LEU A 131 -18.21 0.71 -9.02
C LEU A 131 -17.23 1.40 -9.97
N LEU A 132 -16.06 0.81 -10.19
CA LEU A 132 -15.08 1.26 -11.16
C LEU A 132 -14.89 0.17 -12.24
N GLY A 133 -14.76 0.60 -13.48
CA GLY A 133 -14.55 -0.26 -14.66
C GLY A 133 -13.08 -0.47 -14.98
#